data_575fd9b5f9edd0fd5e13a2962dabd0c6
#
_entry.id   575fd9b5f9edd0fd5e13a2962dabd0c6
#
_cell.length_a   1.000
_cell.length_b   1.000
_cell.length_c   1.000
_cell.angle_alpha   90.00
_cell.angle_beta   90.00
_cell.angle_gamma   90.00
#
_symmetry.space_group_name_H-M   'P 1'
#
loop_
_entity.id
_entity.type
_entity.pdbx_description
1 polymer ?
#
loop_
_entity_poly.entity_id
_entity_poly.type
_entity_poly.pdbx_seq_one_letter_code
_entity_poly.pdbx_strand_id
1 'polypeptide(L)'
;MTQYFDNFEIVYAKERKFPVTEGKKYRRRKELLACLKAADLAELGNVVSIRTEDGTMDIDTRQDRYFTLERTGELHPVPAERFHRILELCELPLPEEYCSHMGYIPRVKDGRDGSNHLLTEYVRMSMPADAFCIYALELKRGVKIFPIWDEDTYMTGRAGDYLVASEDDLHNMFIEPAQNLLNNFEEMA
;
A
#
# COMPACT_ATOMS: atom_id res chain seq x y z
N MET A 1 25.35 -32.11 -4.20
CA MET A 1 24.68 -30.84 -4.54
C MET A 1 23.25 -30.98 -4.05
N THR A 2 22.98 -30.51 -2.83
CA THR A 2 21.67 -30.69 -2.16
C THR A 2 20.75 -29.62 -2.71
N GLN A 3 19.79 -30.01 -3.53
CA GLN A 3 18.69 -29.14 -3.94
C GLN A 3 17.84 -28.87 -2.69
N TYR A 4 18.03 -27.73 -2.05
CA TYR A 4 17.04 -27.15 -1.16
C TYR A 4 15.87 -26.69 -2.01
N PHE A 5 14.94 -27.58 -2.29
CA PHE A 5 13.60 -27.16 -2.69
C PHE A 5 12.98 -26.47 -1.49
N ASP A 6 12.75 -25.18 -1.63
CA ASP A 6 12.08 -24.36 -0.65
C ASP A 6 10.74 -25.02 -0.28
N ASN A 7 10.58 -25.44 0.97
CA ASN A 7 9.35 -25.97 1.53
C ASN A 7 8.31 -24.83 1.73
N PHE A 8 8.08 -24.06 0.68
CA PHE A 8 7.06 -23.01 0.70
C PHE A 8 5.72 -23.56 0.20
N GLU A 9 4.65 -23.24 0.92
CA GLU A 9 3.30 -23.33 0.38
C GLU A 9 3.11 -22.26 -0.69
N ILE A 10 2.58 -22.64 -1.85
CA ILE A 10 2.30 -21.70 -2.95
C ILE A 10 0.83 -21.33 -2.90
N VAL A 11 0.55 -20.04 -2.88
CA VAL A 11 -0.80 -19.47 -2.87
C VAL A 11 -0.98 -18.54 -4.07
N TYR A 12 -1.98 -18.81 -4.90
CA TYR A 12 -2.42 -17.91 -5.96
C TYR A 12 -3.68 -17.18 -5.47
N ALA A 13 -3.54 -15.89 -5.20
CA ALA A 13 -4.62 -15.09 -4.63
C ALA A 13 -5.85 -15.00 -5.54
N LYS A 14 -5.65 -15.08 -6.86
CA LYS A 14 -6.73 -15.13 -7.85
C LYS A 14 -7.63 -16.37 -7.72
N GLU A 15 -7.04 -17.51 -7.33
CA GLU A 15 -7.71 -18.81 -7.29
C GLU A 15 -8.29 -19.13 -5.90
N ARG A 16 -7.80 -18.46 -4.86
CA ARG A 16 -8.12 -18.79 -3.46
C ARG A 16 -8.51 -17.54 -2.68
N LYS A 17 -9.60 -17.62 -1.94
CA LYS A 17 -9.96 -16.59 -0.95
C LYS A 17 -9.24 -16.83 0.37
N PHE A 18 -9.01 -15.74 1.09
CA PHE A 18 -8.50 -15.81 2.45
C PHE A 18 -9.43 -16.64 3.36
N PRO A 19 -8.89 -17.56 4.18
CA PRO A 19 -9.67 -18.39 5.08
C PRO A 19 -10.08 -17.58 6.33
N VAL A 20 -11.16 -16.82 6.24
CA VAL A 20 -11.63 -15.90 7.29
C VAL A 20 -11.83 -16.60 8.65
N THR A 21 -12.26 -17.87 8.65
CA THR A 21 -12.51 -18.63 9.89
C THR A 21 -11.23 -19.02 10.64
N GLU A 22 -10.08 -18.98 9.97
CA GLU A 22 -8.77 -19.28 10.55
C GLU A 22 -8.00 -18.03 10.95
N GLY A 23 -8.38 -16.88 10.39
CA GLY A 23 -7.74 -15.59 10.63
C GLY A 23 -8.45 -14.79 11.73
N LYS A 24 -7.77 -13.77 12.20
CA LYS A 24 -8.31 -12.76 13.11
C LYS A 24 -8.57 -11.48 12.35
N LYS A 25 -9.56 -10.70 12.80
CA LYS A 25 -9.87 -9.39 12.25
C LYS A 25 -9.07 -8.31 12.97
N TYR A 26 -8.54 -7.39 12.18
CA TYR A 26 -7.78 -6.23 12.65
C TYR A 26 -8.33 -4.96 12.03
N ARG A 27 -8.27 -3.85 12.78
CA ARG A 27 -8.59 -2.51 12.32
C ARG A 27 -7.30 -1.69 12.20
N ARG A 28 -7.18 -0.86 11.16
CA ARG A 28 -6.06 0.09 11.04
C ARG A 28 -6.07 1.06 12.22
N ARG A 29 -4.91 1.29 12.83
CA ARG A 29 -4.77 2.30 13.89
C ARG A 29 -5.07 3.69 13.35
N LYS A 30 -5.64 4.55 14.18
CA LYS A 30 -5.95 5.94 13.82
C LYS A 30 -4.68 6.79 13.82
N GLU A 31 -3.92 6.66 12.74
CA GLU A 31 -2.73 7.44 12.48
C GLU A 31 -2.88 8.22 11.18
N LEU A 32 -2.29 9.42 11.14
CA LEU A 32 -2.27 10.21 9.92
C LEU A 32 -1.46 9.50 8.83
N LEU A 33 -2.08 9.37 7.67
CA LEU A 33 -1.48 8.80 6.45
C LEU A 33 -1.39 9.88 5.39
N ALA A 34 -0.26 9.96 4.71
CA ALA A 34 -0.10 10.86 3.59
C ALA A 34 -0.78 10.29 2.34
N CYS A 35 -1.48 11.14 1.60
CA CYS A 35 -2.15 10.74 0.37
C CYS A 35 -2.11 11.86 -0.69
N LEU A 36 -2.31 11.45 -1.92
CA LEU A 36 -2.31 12.30 -3.11
C LEU A 36 -3.46 11.87 -4.01
N LYS A 37 -4.22 12.81 -4.54
CA LYS A 37 -5.18 12.54 -5.63
C LYS A 37 -4.49 12.78 -6.98
N ALA A 38 -4.65 11.88 -7.95
CA ALA A 38 -4.07 12.05 -9.28
C ALA A 38 -4.44 13.42 -9.90
N ALA A 39 -5.69 13.86 -9.73
CA ALA A 39 -6.18 15.14 -10.24
C ALA A 39 -5.47 16.38 -9.64
N ASP A 40 -4.86 16.27 -8.46
CA ASP A 40 -4.12 17.39 -7.85
C ASP A 40 -2.82 17.70 -8.60
N LEU A 41 -2.37 16.78 -9.45
CA LEU A 41 -1.22 16.95 -10.35
C LEU A 41 -1.60 17.47 -11.74
N ALA A 42 -2.88 17.75 -12.01
CA ALA A 42 -3.35 18.13 -13.36
C ALA A 42 -2.72 19.41 -13.89
N GLU A 43 -2.30 20.31 -13.01
CA GLU A 43 -1.57 21.53 -13.42
C GLU A 43 -0.18 21.23 -14.01
N LEU A 44 0.39 20.05 -13.73
CA LEU A 44 1.67 19.59 -14.26
C LEU A 44 1.53 18.82 -15.58
N GLY A 45 0.30 18.59 -16.05
CA GLY A 45 0.02 17.91 -17.32
C GLY A 45 -0.96 16.75 -17.19
N ASN A 46 -1.39 16.21 -18.34
CA ASN A 46 -2.30 15.05 -18.37
C ASN A 46 -1.63 13.74 -17.95
N VAL A 47 -0.32 13.63 -18.18
CA VAL A 47 0.51 12.52 -17.73
C VAL A 47 1.76 13.10 -17.07
N VAL A 48 2.04 12.66 -15.88
CA VAL A 48 3.22 13.05 -15.10
C VAL A 48 3.99 11.81 -14.67
N SER A 49 5.31 11.92 -14.52
CA SER A 49 6.15 10.83 -14.05
C SER A 49 6.57 11.08 -12.61
N ILE A 50 6.24 10.15 -11.71
CA ILE A 50 6.71 10.22 -10.32
C ILE A 50 7.91 9.30 -10.15
N ARG A 51 8.99 9.84 -9.60
CA ARG A 51 10.18 9.10 -9.23
C ARG A 51 10.21 8.86 -7.73
N THR A 52 10.27 7.59 -7.34
CA THR A 52 10.50 7.10 -5.97
C THR A 52 11.89 6.46 -5.88
N GLU A 53 12.26 5.97 -4.70
CA GLU A 53 13.49 5.19 -4.52
C GLU A 53 13.47 3.91 -5.37
N ASP A 54 12.31 3.25 -5.47
CA ASP A 54 12.13 1.96 -6.16
C ASP A 54 12.00 2.09 -7.68
N GLY A 55 11.84 3.31 -8.21
CA GLY A 55 11.71 3.50 -9.65
C GLY A 55 10.87 4.70 -10.06
N THR A 56 10.34 4.62 -11.27
CA THR A 56 9.51 5.68 -11.87
C THR A 56 8.17 5.09 -12.28
N MET A 57 7.08 5.80 -11.94
CA MET A 57 5.74 5.45 -12.39
C MET A 57 5.10 6.63 -13.13
N ASP A 58 4.39 6.34 -14.22
CA ASP A 58 3.61 7.34 -14.94
C ASP A 58 2.17 7.36 -14.45
N ILE A 59 1.63 8.55 -14.22
CA ILE A 59 0.28 8.77 -13.72
C ILE A 59 -0.50 9.60 -14.74
N ASP A 60 -1.64 9.08 -15.17
CA ASP A 60 -2.65 9.87 -15.88
C ASP A 60 -3.47 10.65 -14.83
N THR A 61 -3.30 11.98 -14.82
CA THR A 61 -3.92 12.88 -13.86
C THR A 61 -5.46 12.99 -14.00
N ARG A 62 -6.02 12.48 -15.12
CA ARG A 62 -7.47 12.45 -15.36
C ARG A 62 -8.15 11.26 -14.71
N GLN A 63 -7.38 10.28 -14.22
CA GLN A 63 -7.94 9.11 -13.52
C GLN A 63 -8.45 9.51 -12.14
N ASP A 64 -9.63 9.00 -11.77
CA ASP A 64 -10.13 9.12 -10.40
C ASP A 64 -9.46 8.09 -9.50
N ARG A 65 -8.25 8.43 -9.10
CA ARG A 65 -7.38 7.56 -8.30
C ARG A 65 -6.64 8.35 -7.25
N TYR A 66 -6.44 7.73 -6.12
CA TYR A 66 -5.57 8.19 -5.04
C TYR A 66 -4.29 7.36 -4.96
N PHE A 67 -3.32 7.90 -4.28
CA PHE A 67 -2.09 7.21 -3.89
C PHE A 67 -1.87 7.47 -2.41
N THR A 68 -1.51 6.44 -1.66
CA THR A 68 -0.96 6.62 -0.31
C THR A 68 0.55 6.74 -0.41
N LEU A 69 1.13 7.66 0.36
CA LEU A 69 2.57 7.86 0.46
C LEU A 69 3.02 7.33 1.82
N GLU A 70 3.80 6.28 1.82
CA GLU A 70 4.38 5.72 3.05
C GLU A 70 5.51 6.60 3.58
N ARG A 71 5.85 6.44 4.86
CA ARG A 71 6.98 7.14 5.49
C ARG A 71 8.33 6.76 4.89
N THR A 72 8.42 5.67 4.15
CA THR A 72 9.59 5.23 3.36
C THR A 72 9.73 5.98 2.05
N GLY A 73 8.69 6.68 1.59
CA GLY A 73 8.63 7.33 0.28
C GLY A 73 7.99 6.48 -0.81
N GLU A 74 7.50 5.28 -0.48
CA GLU A 74 6.77 4.43 -1.41
C GLU A 74 5.37 4.94 -1.68
N LEU A 75 4.89 4.75 -2.92
CA LEU A 75 3.58 5.14 -3.40
C LEU A 75 2.74 3.92 -3.77
N HIS A 76 1.56 3.82 -3.16
CA HIS A 76 0.63 2.74 -3.44
C HIS A 76 -0.67 3.28 -4.05
N PRO A 77 -1.07 2.83 -5.27
CA PRO A 77 -2.29 3.27 -5.90
C PRO A 77 -3.53 2.71 -5.19
N VAL A 78 -4.52 3.56 -4.99
CA VAL A 78 -5.81 3.21 -4.37
C VAL A 78 -6.94 3.74 -5.27
N PRO A 79 -7.86 2.90 -5.77
CA PRO A 79 -9.06 3.36 -6.47
C PRO A 79 -9.87 4.33 -5.60
N ALA A 80 -10.46 5.38 -6.20
CA ALA A 80 -11.16 6.41 -5.45
C ALA A 80 -12.31 5.87 -4.58
N GLU A 81 -13.10 4.94 -5.11
CA GLU A 81 -14.17 4.28 -4.36
C GLU A 81 -13.64 3.61 -3.09
N ARG A 82 -12.54 2.88 -3.21
CA ARG A 82 -11.90 2.24 -2.06
C ARG A 82 -11.33 3.27 -1.09
N PHE A 83 -10.64 4.30 -1.62
CA PHE A 83 -10.07 5.36 -0.80
C PHE A 83 -11.13 5.97 0.12
N HIS A 84 -12.27 6.43 -0.42
CA HIS A 84 -13.34 7.04 0.36
C HIS A 84 -14.03 6.11 1.35
N ARG A 85 -13.87 4.80 1.19
CA ARG A 85 -14.39 3.83 2.15
C ARG A 85 -13.44 3.62 3.34
N ILE A 86 -12.13 3.64 3.10
CA ILE A 86 -11.14 3.26 4.10
C ILE A 86 -10.35 4.45 4.68
N LEU A 87 -10.39 5.60 4.03
CA LEU A 87 -9.67 6.81 4.43
C LEU A 87 -10.60 8.04 4.37
N GLU A 88 -10.39 8.96 5.31
CA GLU A 88 -11.02 10.26 5.37
C GLU A 88 -9.96 11.33 5.19
N LEU A 89 -10.15 12.22 4.20
CA LEU A 89 -9.24 13.34 3.97
C LEU A 89 -9.26 14.30 5.16
N CYS A 90 -8.08 14.67 5.61
CA CYS A 90 -7.87 15.77 6.54
C CYS A 90 -7.35 16.96 5.73
N GLU A 91 -7.89 18.15 5.92
CA GLU A 91 -7.38 19.39 5.27
C GLU A 91 -6.07 19.87 5.93
N LEU A 92 -5.18 18.96 6.25
CA LEU A 92 -3.90 19.23 6.86
C LEU A 92 -2.79 19.05 5.82
N PRO A 93 -1.83 19.99 5.76
CA PRO A 93 -0.64 19.82 4.95
C PRO A 93 0.23 18.69 5.52
N LEU A 94 1.13 18.17 4.69
CA LEU A 94 2.10 17.17 5.13
C LEU A 94 3.02 17.78 6.19
N PRO A 95 3.13 17.20 7.41
CA PRO A 95 4.08 17.66 8.42
C PRO A 95 5.53 17.46 7.96
N GLU A 96 6.42 18.40 8.28
CA GLU A 96 7.85 18.29 7.92
C GLU A 96 8.49 17.00 8.47
N GLU A 97 8.12 16.61 9.70
CA GLU A 97 8.60 15.40 10.33
C GLU A 97 8.18 14.12 9.60
N TYR A 98 7.12 14.16 8.79
CA TYR A 98 6.69 12.98 8.01
C TYR A 98 7.78 12.56 7.01
N CYS A 99 8.49 13.52 6.45
CA CYS A 99 9.54 13.29 5.45
C CYS A 99 10.89 12.93 6.09
N SER A 100 11.06 13.11 7.40
CA SER A 100 12.35 12.93 8.09
C SER A 100 12.91 11.51 8.03
N HIS A 101 12.06 10.53 7.75
CA HIS A 101 12.42 9.11 7.66
C HIS A 101 12.54 8.61 6.21
N MET A 102 12.28 9.47 5.23
CA MET A 102 12.41 9.09 3.83
C MET A 102 13.88 9.10 3.41
N GLY A 103 14.38 7.98 2.93
CA GLY A 103 15.72 7.91 2.31
C GLY A 103 15.77 8.73 1.01
N TYR A 104 14.64 8.81 0.31
CA TYR A 104 14.46 9.60 -0.90
C TYR A 104 13.09 10.31 -0.86
N ILE A 105 13.06 11.61 -1.04
CA ILE A 105 11.82 12.37 -1.15
C ILE A 105 11.32 12.26 -2.60
N PRO A 106 10.15 11.67 -2.85
CA PRO A 106 9.61 11.51 -4.20
C PRO A 106 9.48 12.82 -4.95
N ARG A 107 9.74 12.77 -6.25
CA ARG A 107 9.65 13.91 -7.16
C ARG A 107 8.69 13.64 -8.28
N VAL A 108 7.94 14.65 -8.68
CA VAL A 108 7.07 14.61 -9.86
C VAL A 108 7.69 15.45 -10.97
N LYS A 109 7.76 14.87 -12.16
CA LYS A 109 8.22 15.56 -13.37
C LYS A 109 7.01 16.16 -14.08
N ASP A 110 7.02 17.48 -14.28
CA ASP A 110 6.02 18.20 -15.07
C ASP A 110 6.01 17.65 -16.51
N GLY A 111 4.85 17.22 -16.96
CA GLY A 111 4.66 16.64 -18.30
C GLY A 111 4.71 17.67 -19.43
N ARG A 112 4.69 18.99 -19.12
CA ARG A 112 4.66 20.08 -20.10
C ARG A 112 6.05 20.62 -20.40
N ASP A 113 6.88 20.84 -19.36
CA ASP A 113 8.19 21.47 -19.52
C ASP A 113 9.36 20.60 -19.03
N GLY A 114 9.05 19.47 -18.36
CA GLY A 114 10.03 18.53 -17.85
C GLY A 114 10.71 18.96 -16.56
N SER A 115 10.27 20.04 -15.91
CA SER A 115 10.76 20.46 -14.60
C SER A 115 10.42 19.42 -13.52
N ASN A 116 11.16 19.44 -12.41
CA ASN A 116 10.94 18.54 -11.29
C ASN A 116 10.46 19.31 -10.07
N HIS A 117 9.36 18.85 -9.48
CA HIS A 117 8.77 19.37 -8.27
C HIS A 117 8.87 18.33 -7.16
N LEU A 118 8.82 18.74 -5.89
CA LEU A 118 8.69 17.83 -4.78
C LEU A 118 7.25 17.30 -4.74
N LEU A 119 7.07 15.97 -4.73
CA LEU A 119 5.74 15.39 -4.65
C LEU A 119 5.01 15.81 -3.36
N THR A 120 5.75 16.08 -2.31
CA THR A 120 5.23 16.53 -1.01
C THR A 120 4.44 17.84 -1.05
N GLU A 121 4.62 18.66 -2.08
CA GLU A 121 3.85 19.91 -2.29
C GLU A 121 2.38 19.62 -2.64
N TYR A 122 2.08 18.45 -3.18
CA TYR A 122 0.76 18.01 -3.64
C TYR A 122 0.08 17.03 -2.69
N VAL A 123 0.80 16.60 -1.66
CA VAL A 123 0.32 15.60 -0.69
C VAL A 123 -0.56 16.25 0.38
N ARG A 124 -1.58 15.54 0.80
CA ARG A 124 -2.47 15.85 1.93
C ARG A 124 -2.44 14.73 2.95
N MET A 125 -2.93 15.01 4.15
CA MET A 125 -3.10 13.99 5.16
C MET A 125 -4.49 13.36 5.10
N SER A 126 -4.57 12.11 5.49
CA SER A 126 -5.82 11.38 5.66
C SER A 126 -5.79 10.59 6.97
N MET A 127 -6.96 10.20 7.47
CA MET A 127 -7.13 9.37 8.65
C MET A 127 -7.80 8.06 8.25
N PRO A 128 -7.37 6.89 8.77
CA PRO A 128 -8.09 5.64 8.56
C PRO A 128 -9.53 5.73 9.05
N ALA A 129 -10.49 5.39 8.19
CA ALA A 129 -11.88 5.21 8.57
C ALA A 129 -12.06 3.94 9.41
N ASP A 130 -13.16 3.81 10.15
CA ASP A 130 -13.43 2.60 10.94
C ASP A 130 -13.60 1.34 10.08
N ALA A 131 -13.97 1.52 8.81
CA ALA A 131 -14.07 0.46 7.82
C ALA A 131 -12.72 -0.04 7.27
N PHE A 132 -11.58 0.57 7.67
CA PHE A 132 -10.28 0.08 7.24
C PHE A 132 -9.85 -1.15 8.06
N CYS A 133 -10.45 -2.29 7.70
CA CYS A 133 -10.21 -3.56 8.35
C CYS A 133 -9.56 -4.57 7.41
N ILE A 134 -8.81 -5.48 8.02
CA ILE A 134 -8.17 -6.62 7.36
C ILE A 134 -8.42 -7.89 8.17
N TYR A 135 -8.26 -9.03 7.51
CA TYR A 135 -8.07 -10.32 8.18
C TYR A 135 -6.60 -10.69 8.11
N ALA A 136 -6.05 -11.25 9.19
CA ALA A 136 -4.67 -11.71 9.25
C ALA A 136 -4.58 -13.10 9.87
N LEU A 137 -3.76 -13.96 9.26
CA LEU A 137 -3.47 -15.32 9.68
C LEU A 137 -1.97 -15.48 9.85
N GLU A 138 -1.54 -15.81 11.06
CA GLU A 138 -0.12 -16.06 11.35
C GLU A 138 0.38 -17.28 10.58
N LEU A 139 1.44 -17.11 9.82
CA LEU A 139 2.08 -18.19 9.07
C LEU A 139 2.84 -19.14 10.01
N LYS A 140 2.59 -20.43 9.89
CA LYS A 140 3.32 -21.47 10.63
C LYS A 140 4.50 -22.05 9.85
N ARG A 141 4.61 -21.72 8.56
CA ARG A 141 5.66 -22.15 7.64
C ARG A 141 5.88 -21.09 6.54
N GLY A 142 6.88 -21.31 5.70
CA GLY A 142 7.11 -20.45 4.55
C GLY A 142 5.95 -20.49 3.55
N VAL A 143 5.55 -19.32 3.06
CA VAL A 143 4.51 -19.15 2.03
C VAL A 143 5.04 -18.25 0.93
N LYS A 144 4.76 -18.59 -0.33
CA LYS A 144 4.89 -17.74 -1.50
C LYS A 144 3.49 -17.40 -2.00
N ILE A 145 3.15 -16.14 -2.05
CA ILE A 145 1.87 -15.69 -2.57
C ILE A 145 2.06 -14.88 -3.86
N PHE A 146 1.29 -15.25 -4.88
CA PHE A 146 1.12 -14.48 -6.11
C PHE A 146 -0.10 -13.58 -5.92
N PRO A 147 0.07 -12.25 -5.74
CA PRO A 147 -1.04 -11.34 -5.47
C PRO A 147 -1.89 -11.10 -6.72
N ILE A 148 -3.12 -10.62 -6.54
CA ILE A 148 -4.05 -10.38 -7.67
C ILE A 148 -3.62 -9.22 -8.58
N TRP A 149 -2.79 -8.30 -8.07
CA TRP A 149 -2.32 -7.12 -8.81
C TRP A 149 -1.05 -7.36 -9.62
N ASP A 150 -0.35 -8.49 -9.39
CA ASP A 150 0.84 -8.89 -10.13
C ASP A 150 0.99 -10.42 -10.07
N GLU A 151 0.60 -11.09 -11.16
CA GLU A 151 0.63 -12.55 -11.25
C GLU A 151 2.03 -13.09 -11.63
N ASP A 152 2.94 -12.22 -12.06
CA ASP A 152 4.29 -12.61 -12.51
C ASP A 152 5.31 -12.55 -11.37
N THR A 153 5.02 -11.81 -10.30
CA THR A 153 5.88 -11.71 -9.12
C THR A 153 5.22 -12.34 -7.91
N TYR A 154 6.01 -12.68 -6.90
CA TYR A 154 5.50 -13.25 -5.66
C TYR A 154 6.09 -12.54 -4.44
N MET A 155 5.29 -12.50 -3.38
CA MET A 155 5.75 -12.12 -2.05
C MET A 155 6.09 -13.39 -1.26
N THR A 156 7.07 -13.31 -0.37
CA THR A 156 7.46 -14.42 0.51
C THR A 156 7.21 -14.07 1.96
N GLY A 157 6.55 -14.98 2.68
CA GLY A 157 6.42 -14.92 4.14
C GLY A 157 7.08 -16.10 4.81
N ARG A 158 7.55 -15.90 6.02
CA ARG A 158 8.15 -16.92 6.89
C ARG A 158 7.22 -17.24 8.05
N ALA A 159 7.51 -18.30 8.78
CA ALA A 159 6.83 -18.56 10.05
C ALA A 159 6.95 -17.33 10.97
N GLY A 160 5.83 -16.89 11.53
CA GLY A 160 5.70 -15.68 12.34
C GLY A 160 5.29 -14.42 11.59
N ASP A 161 5.41 -14.40 10.25
CA ASP A 161 4.77 -13.36 9.42
C ASP A 161 3.27 -13.65 9.28
N TYR A 162 2.54 -12.75 8.63
CA TYR A 162 1.09 -12.88 8.45
C TYR A 162 0.71 -12.92 6.97
N LEU A 163 -0.17 -13.86 6.62
CA LEU A 163 -0.98 -13.73 5.42
C LEU A 163 -2.13 -12.79 5.76
N VAL A 164 -2.29 -11.75 4.96
CA VAL A 164 -3.30 -10.71 5.19
C VAL A 164 -4.23 -10.62 3.99
N ALA A 165 -5.50 -10.33 4.24
CA ALA A 165 -6.46 -9.98 3.20
C ALA A 165 -7.26 -8.74 3.59
N SER A 166 -7.61 -7.91 2.62
CA SER A 166 -8.54 -6.81 2.81
C SER A 166 -9.94 -7.36 3.12
N GLU A 167 -10.67 -6.74 4.06
CA GLU A 167 -12.05 -7.17 4.38
C GLU A 167 -12.99 -7.04 3.17
N ASP A 168 -12.76 -6.04 2.35
CA ASP A 168 -13.57 -5.73 1.16
C ASP A 168 -13.29 -6.62 -0.04
N ASP A 169 -12.12 -7.27 -0.07
CA ASP A 169 -11.74 -8.22 -1.12
C ASP A 169 -10.83 -9.30 -0.56
N LEU A 170 -11.38 -10.46 -0.30
CA LEU A 170 -10.65 -11.60 0.25
C LEU A 170 -9.66 -12.26 -0.72
N HIS A 171 -9.66 -11.86 -1.99
CA HIS A 171 -8.62 -12.23 -2.95
C HIS A 171 -7.43 -11.25 -2.92
N ASN A 172 -7.63 -10.05 -2.37
CA ASN A 172 -6.56 -9.07 -2.22
C ASN A 172 -5.66 -9.46 -1.03
N MET A 173 -4.89 -10.53 -1.22
CA MET A 173 -4.01 -11.11 -0.22
C MET A 173 -2.55 -10.69 -0.44
N PHE A 174 -1.84 -10.49 0.65
CA PHE A 174 -0.41 -10.16 0.68
C PHE A 174 0.25 -10.66 1.96
N ILE A 175 1.58 -10.57 2.01
CA ILE A 175 2.35 -10.90 3.22
C ILE A 175 2.65 -9.61 3.97
N GLU A 176 2.41 -9.65 5.28
CA GLU A 176 2.76 -8.57 6.19
C GLU A 176 3.70 -9.10 7.28
N PRO A 177 4.90 -8.52 7.46
CA PRO A 177 5.76 -8.85 8.59
C PRO A 177 5.06 -8.58 9.92
N ALA A 178 5.28 -9.44 10.93
CA ALA A 178 4.62 -9.33 12.23
C ALA A 178 4.76 -7.93 12.86
N GLN A 179 5.95 -7.34 12.78
CA GLN A 179 6.21 -6.02 13.33
C GLN A 179 5.36 -4.93 12.68
N ASN A 180 5.20 -4.98 11.36
CA ASN A 180 4.40 -4.02 10.60
C ASN A 180 2.92 -4.17 10.93
N LEU A 181 2.41 -5.41 11.00
CA LEU A 181 1.02 -5.66 11.40
C LEU A 181 0.73 -5.06 12.77
N LEU A 182 1.54 -5.38 13.77
CA LEU A 182 1.33 -4.93 15.15
C LEU A 182 1.50 -3.42 15.33
N ASN A 183 2.37 -2.80 14.55
CA ASN A 183 2.56 -1.35 14.57
C ASN A 183 1.37 -0.60 13.95
N ASN A 184 0.82 -1.12 12.85
CA ASN A 184 -0.15 -0.42 12.02
C ASN A 184 -1.60 -0.81 12.30
N PHE A 185 -1.84 -1.94 12.95
CA PHE A 185 -3.17 -2.48 13.17
C PHE A 185 -3.38 -2.90 14.62
N GLU A 186 -4.63 -2.96 15.04
CA GLU A 186 -5.05 -3.49 16.34
C GLU A 186 -6.08 -4.61 16.14
N GLU A 187 -5.94 -5.69 16.91
CA GLU A 187 -6.87 -6.82 16.88
C GLU A 187 -8.25 -6.38 17.38
N MET A 188 -9.27 -6.77 16.65
CA MET A 188 -10.65 -6.55 17.06
C MET A 188 -11.16 -7.76 17.86
N ALA A 189 -11.86 -7.48 18.97
CA ALA A 189 -12.46 -8.52 19.81
C ALA A 189 -13.60 -9.26 19.10
#